data_e0697636adbba49669f8fed82cd61f44
#
_entry.id   e0697636adbba49669f8fed82cd61f44
#
_cell.length_a   1.000
_cell.length_b   1.000
_cell.length_c   1.000
_cell.angle_alpha   90.00
_cell.angle_beta   90.00
_cell.angle_gamma   90.00
#
_symmetry.space_group_name_H-M   'P 1'
#
loop_
_entity.id
_entity.type
_entity.pdbx_description
1 polymer ?
#
loop_
_entity_poly.entity_id
_entity_poly.type
_entity_poly.pdbx_seq_one_letter_code
_entity_poly.pdbx_strand_id
1 'polypeptide(L)'
;IGLLGLSFKENTDDIRESVSIRLIEHLLKKKCKVIVHDPKAIENTRKIFLKKIMYCKKYEDIFEKSDCAVLMTPWKDYKKISSKLIKKLQSKLFIDTRRILEFDDKEIIFISLGIG
;
A
#
# COMPACT_ATOMS: atom_id res chain seq x y z
N ILE A 1 1.73 -7.87 4.81
CA ILE A 1 1.85 -7.12 3.55
C ILE A 1 1.12 -5.80 3.70
N GLY A 2 1.85 -4.71 3.50
CA GLY A 2 1.30 -3.36 3.56
C GLY A 2 0.85 -2.88 2.20
N LEU A 3 -0.32 -2.24 2.14
CA LEU A 3 -0.82 -1.64 0.92
C LEU A 3 -1.01 -0.13 1.11
N LEU A 4 -0.46 0.63 0.19
CA LEU A 4 -0.57 2.08 0.14
C LEU A 4 -1.49 2.46 -1.01
N GLY A 5 -2.72 2.84 -0.67
CA GLY A 5 -3.74 3.19 -1.64
C GLY A 5 -4.79 2.12 -1.80
N LEU A 6 -6.03 2.50 -1.57
CA LEU A 6 -7.21 1.62 -1.64
C LEU A 6 -8.23 2.10 -2.66
N SER A 7 -8.25 3.40 -2.93
CA SER A 7 -9.21 3.98 -3.85
C SER A 7 -8.93 3.59 -5.30
N PHE A 8 -9.96 3.68 -6.13
CA PHE A 8 -9.88 3.42 -7.56
C PHE A 8 -8.82 4.30 -8.23
N LYS A 9 -8.73 5.57 -7.81
CA LYS A 9 -7.72 6.53 -8.25
C LYS A 9 -7.48 7.54 -7.13
N GLU A 10 -6.47 8.40 -7.30
CA GLU A 10 -6.20 9.46 -6.34
C GLU A 10 -7.35 10.48 -6.28
N ASN A 11 -7.41 11.20 -5.16
CA ASN A 11 -8.37 12.29 -4.90
C ASN A 11 -9.83 11.83 -4.81
N THR A 12 -10.07 10.57 -4.46
CA THR A 12 -11.41 10.03 -4.23
C THR A 12 -11.39 8.95 -3.16
N ASP A 13 -12.54 8.70 -2.56
CA ASP A 13 -12.73 7.58 -1.63
C ASP A 13 -13.39 6.36 -2.31
N ASP A 14 -13.58 6.43 -3.63
CA ASP A 14 -14.26 5.39 -4.39
C ASP A 14 -13.38 4.15 -4.51
N ILE A 15 -13.88 3.03 -3.98
CA ILE A 15 -13.18 1.74 -4.02
C ILE A 15 -13.80 0.76 -5.02
N ARG A 16 -14.85 1.19 -5.74
CA ARG A 16 -15.47 0.35 -6.77
C ARG A 16 -14.44 0.06 -7.86
N GLU A 17 -14.36 -1.19 -8.28
CA GLU A 17 -13.40 -1.66 -9.29
C GLU A 17 -11.93 -1.41 -8.90
N SER A 18 -11.64 -1.17 -7.62
CA SER A 18 -10.28 -0.99 -7.15
C SER A 18 -9.49 -2.29 -7.23
N VAL A 19 -8.32 -2.23 -7.86
CA VAL A 19 -7.39 -3.36 -7.91
C VAL A 19 -6.92 -3.73 -6.50
N SER A 20 -6.78 -2.74 -5.62
CA SER A 20 -6.38 -2.98 -4.22
C SER A 20 -7.37 -3.87 -3.49
N ILE A 21 -8.67 -3.65 -3.70
CA ILE A 21 -9.70 -4.47 -3.04
C ILE A 21 -9.58 -5.94 -3.49
N ARG A 22 -9.38 -6.16 -4.79
CA ARG A 22 -9.18 -7.52 -5.33
C ARG A 22 -7.90 -8.16 -4.80
N LEU A 23 -6.85 -7.38 -4.68
CA LEU A 23 -5.59 -7.85 -4.12
C LEU A 23 -5.75 -8.27 -2.66
N ILE A 24 -6.46 -7.47 -1.86
CA ILE A 24 -6.73 -7.81 -0.45
C ILE A 24 -7.48 -9.13 -0.36
N GLU A 25 -8.53 -9.30 -1.16
CA GLU A 25 -9.29 -10.56 -1.18
C GLU A 25 -8.40 -11.75 -1.50
N HIS A 26 -7.53 -11.60 -2.48
CA HIS A 26 -6.60 -12.65 -2.88
C HIS A 26 -5.60 -12.97 -1.75
N LEU A 27 -5.03 -11.95 -1.13
CA LEU A 27 -4.07 -12.12 -0.05
C LEU A 27 -4.71 -12.79 1.18
N LEU A 28 -5.95 -12.46 1.50
CA LEU A 28 -6.67 -13.09 2.59
C LEU A 28 -6.92 -14.58 2.31
N LYS A 29 -7.22 -14.93 1.07
CA LYS A 29 -7.36 -16.35 0.67
C LYS A 29 -6.06 -17.11 0.85
N LYS A 30 -4.92 -16.43 0.69
CA LYS A 30 -3.58 -17.02 0.91
C LYS A 30 -3.16 -16.96 2.36
N LYS A 31 -4.05 -16.53 3.27
CA LYS A 31 -3.79 -16.42 4.71
C LYS A 31 -2.69 -15.42 5.05
N CYS A 32 -2.48 -14.43 4.20
CA CYS A 32 -1.56 -13.33 4.49
C CYS A 32 -2.20 -12.33 5.45
N LYS A 33 -1.41 -11.74 6.32
CA LYS A 33 -1.83 -10.59 7.11
C LYS A 33 -1.71 -9.36 6.24
N VAL A 34 -2.74 -8.53 6.23
CA VAL A 34 -2.82 -7.34 5.38
C VAL A 34 -3.01 -6.11 6.27
N ILE A 35 -2.22 -5.07 5.98
CA ILE A 35 -2.34 -3.79 6.65
C ILE A 35 -2.41 -2.70 5.58
N VAL A 36 -3.32 -1.75 5.74
CA VAL A 36 -3.65 -0.81 4.66
C VAL A 36 -3.63 0.64 5.11
N HIS A 37 -3.38 1.51 4.16
CA HIS A 37 -3.51 2.95 4.32
C HIS A 37 -4.08 3.56 3.06
N ASP A 38 -4.92 4.58 3.22
CA ASP A 38 -5.38 5.45 2.15
C ASP A 38 -5.85 6.76 2.77
N PRO A 39 -5.56 7.92 2.15
CA PRO A 39 -5.98 9.20 2.72
C PRO A 39 -7.49 9.39 2.85
N LYS A 40 -8.30 8.71 2.03
CA LYS A 40 -9.76 8.91 2.00
C LYS A 40 -10.60 7.64 2.04
N ALA A 41 -10.04 6.49 1.63
CA ALA A 41 -10.84 5.29 1.37
C ALA A 41 -10.85 4.27 2.50
N ILE A 42 -10.29 4.57 3.66
CA ILE A 42 -10.23 3.61 4.77
C ILE A 42 -11.65 3.20 5.21
N GLU A 43 -12.55 4.14 5.40
CA GLU A 43 -13.88 3.81 5.91
C GLU A 43 -14.69 2.96 4.93
N ASN A 44 -14.60 3.24 3.63
CA ASN A 44 -15.27 2.42 2.62
C ASN A 44 -14.71 1.01 2.60
N THR A 45 -13.39 0.86 2.75
CA THR A 45 -12.73 -0.44 2.81
C THR A 45 -13.10 -1.20 4.08
N ARG A 46 -13.18 -0.50 5.21
CA ARG A 46 -13.57 -1.09 6.50
C ARG A 46 -14.96 -1.71 6.44
N LYS A 47 -15.87 -1.13 5.67
CA LYS A 47 -17.23 -1.68 5.49
C LYS A 47 -17.20 -3.07 4.85
N ILE A 48 -16.19 -3.35 4.02
CA ILE A 48 -16.06 -4.64 3.34
C ILE A 48 -15.33 -5.66 4.20
N PHE A 49 -14.16 -5.28 4.74
CA PHE A 49 -13.25 -6.24 5.38
C PHE A 49 -13.36 -6.30 6.89
N LEU A 50 -13.96 -5.28 7.52
CA LEU A 50 -14.13 -5.22 8.97
C LEU A 50 -12.79 -5.48 9.69
N LYS A 51 -12.73 -6.45 10.58
CA LYS A 51 -11.54 -6.77 11.37
C LYS A 51 -10.59 -7.77 10.68
N LYS A 52 -10.86 -8.12 9.44
CA LYS A 52 -10.03 -9.10 8.71
C LYS A 52 -8.68 -8.53 8.31
N ILE A 53 -8.55 -7.22 8.25
CA ILE A 53 -7.31 -6.52 7.93
C ILE A 53 -7.07 -5.41 8.95
N MET A 54 -5.86 -4.86 8.96
CA MET A 54 -5.50 -3.73 9.82
C MET A 54 -5.50 -2.44 9.02
N TYR A 55 -5.80 -1.33 9.68
CA TYR A 55 -5.91 0.01 9.05
C TYR A 55 -4.96 0.96 9.73
N CYS A 56 -4.15 1.69 8.97
CA CYS A 56 -3.24 2.71 9.47
C CYS A 56 -3.73 4.10 9.10
N LYS A 57 -3.73 5.03 10.07
CA LYS A 57 -4.08 6.43 9.82
C LYS A 57 -2.93 7.17 9.14
N LYS A 58 -1.69 6.75 9.39
CA LYS A 58 -0.50 7.36 8.81
C LYS A 58 0.18 6.35 7.90
N TYR A 59 0.60 6.80 6.71
CA TYR A 59 1.28 5.88 5.79
C TYR A 59 2.62 5.38 6.35
N GLU A 60 3.27 6.17 7.21
CA GLU A 60 4.54 5.77 7.82
C GLU A 60 4.40 4.50 8.64
N ASP A 61 3.24 4.29 9.26
CA ASP A 61 3.01 3.10 10.09
C ASP A 61 3.02 1.81 9.29
N ILE A 62 2.72 1.87 7.99
CA ILE A 62 2.81 0.72 7.10
C ILE A 62 4.23 0.13 7.16
N PHE A 63 5.24 0.98 7.11
CA PHE A 63 6.64 0.55 7.03
C PHE A 63 7.16 -0.07 8.33
N GLU A 64 6.60 0.33 9.46
CA GLU A 64 6.99 -0.24 10.75
C GLU A 64 6.30 -1.56 11.06
N LYS A 65 5.12 -1.79 10.48
CA LYS A 65 4.28 -2.95 10.80
C LYS A 65 4.25 -4.00 9.72
N SER A 66 4.90 -3.78 8.59
CA SER A 66 4.81 -4.67 7.43
C SER A 66 6.14 -5.32 7.10
N ASP A 67 6.07 -6.49 6.52
CA ASP A 67 7.21 -7.20 5.98
C ASP A 67 7.65 -6.57 4.65
N CYS A 68 6.70 -6.37 3.75
CA CYS A 68 6.89 -5.65 2.49
C CYS A 68 5.70 -4.74 2.25
N ALA A 69 5.82 -3.81 1.29
CA ALA A 69 4.74 -2.88 0.99
C ALA A 69 4.59 -2.67 -0.52
N VAL A 70 3.35 -2.41 -0.93
CA VAL A 70 3.00 -2.17 -2.33
C VAL A 70 2.22 -0.86 -2.44
N LEU A 71 2.64 0.01 -3.34
CA LEU A 71 1.95 1.26 -3.63
C LEU A 71 0.99 1.00 -4.79
N MET A 72 -0.30 1.19 -4.53
CA MET A 72 -1.37 0.84 -5.47
C MET A 72 -2.09 2.06 -6.06
N THR A 73 -2.17 3.17 -5.34
CA THR A 73 -2.82 4.39 -5.80
C THR A 73 -1.84 5.55 -5.73
N PRO A 74 -1.71 6.38 -6.80
CA PRO A 74 -0.67 7.40 -6.85
C PRO A 74 -1.05 8.68 -6.10
N TRP A 75 -1.38 8.55 -4.81
CA TRP A 75 -1.65 9.71 -3.97
C TRP A 75 -0.42 10.59 -3.83
N LYS A 76 -0.63 11.89 -3.87
CA LYS A 76 0.44 12.87 -3.69
C LYS A 76 1.21 12.68 -2.40
N ASP A 77 0.50 12.27 -1.34
CA ASP A 77 1.06 11.97 -0.03
C ASP A 77 2.23 10.97 -0.12
N TYR A 78 2.13 10.00 -1.00
CA TYR A 78 3.12 8.92 -1.10
C TYR A 78 4.42 9.34 -1.81
N LYS A 79 4.43 10.51 -2.45
CA LYS A 79 5.67 11.04 -3.04
C LYS A 79 6.72 11.40 -2.00
N LYS A 80 6.31 11.50 -0.73
CA LYS A 80 7.22 11.78 0.38
C LYS A 80 7.92 10.53 0.93
N ILE A 81 7.56 9.35 0.43
CA ILE A 81 8.19 8.11 0.88
C ILE A 81 9.67 8.13 0.50
N SER A 82 10.53 7.88 1.48
CA SER A 82 12.00 7.88 1.30
C SER A 82 12.55 6.46 1.38
N SER A 83 13.77 6.27 0.90
CA SER A 83 14.45 4.99 1.05
C SER A 83 14.69 4.65 2.52
N LYS A 84 14.90 5.65 3.36
CA LYS A 84 15.03 5.46 4.81
C LYS A 84 13.79 4.82 5.41
N LEU A 85 12.61 5.24 4.94
CA LEU A 85 11.35 4.68 5.39
C LEU A 85 11.21 3.22 4.91
N ILE A 86 11.56 2.94 3.66
CA ILE A 86 11.50 1.59 3.09
C ILE A 86 12.40 0.62 3.86
N LYS A 87 13.54 1.08 4.36
CA LYS A 87 14.45 0.24 5.15
C LYS A 87 13.84 -0.27 6.45
N LYS A 88 12.76 0.32 6.91
CA LYS A 88 12.04 -0.15 8.11
C LYS A 88 11.20 -1.39 7.82
N LEU A 89 10.87 -1.66 6.56
CA LEU A 89 10.22 -2.91 6.17
C LEU A 89 11.14 -4.08 6.49
N GLN A 90 10.60 -5.17 6.99
CA GLN A 90 11.39 -6.31 7.41
C GLN A 90 12.20 -6.91 6.26
N SER A 91 11.61 -7.02 5.07
CA SER A 91 12.29 -7.52 3.88
C SER A 91 12.97 -6.42 3.06
N LYS A 92 12.72 -5.14 3.40
CA LYS A 92 13.16 -3.97 2.64
C LYS A 92 12.70 -4.00 1.18
N LEU A 93 11.59 -4.70 0.92
CA LEU A 93 11.00 -4.82 -0.40
C LEU A 93 9.81 -3.88 -0.54
N PHE A 94 9.90 -2.99 -1.53
CA PHE A 94 8.85 -2.04 -1.86
C PHE A 94 8.52 -2.10 -3.35
N ILE A 95 7.24 -2.25 -3.66
CA ILE A 95 6.76 -2.33 -5.04
C ILE A 95 5.91 -1.10 -5.33
N ASP A 96 6.33 -0.30 -6.30
CA ASP A 96 5.59 0.86 -6.79
C ASP A 96 4.91 0.48 -8.11
N THR A 97 3.61 0.27 -8.09
CA THR A 97 2.86 -0.13 -9.28
C THR A 97 2.43 1.06 -10.15
N ARG A 98 2.74 2.28 -9.74
CA ARG A 98 2.29 3.48 -10.44
C ARG A 98 3.43 4.35 -10.97
N ARG A 99 4.69 3.95 -10.72
CA ARG A 99 5.89 4.62 -11.19
C ARG A 99 5.97 6.09 -10.75
N ILE A 100 5.61 6.36 -9.51
CA ILE A 100 5.70 7.72 -8.96
C ILE A 100 6.95 7.97 -8.12
N LEU A 101 7.73 6.91 -7.85
CA LEU A 101 8.93 7.00 -7.02
C LEU A 101 10.15 6.48 -7.77
N GLU A 102 11.32 6.99 -7.38
CA GLU A 102 12.61 6.52 -7.87
C GLU A 102 13.58 6.46 -6.71
N PHE A 103 14.31 5.37 -6.60
CA PHE A 103 15.32 5.19 -5.57
C PHE A 103 16.57 4.57 -6.17
N ASP A 104 17.73 5.07 -5.74
CA ASP A 104 19.04 4.50 -6.06
C ASP A 104 19.73 4.18 -4.74
N ASP A 105 19.22 3.16 -4.05
CA ASP A 105 19.72 2.74 -2.75
C ASP A 105 19.86 1.21 -2.77
N LYS A 106 21.10 0.74 -2.65
CA LYS A 106 21.43 -0.68 -2.73
C LYS A 106 20.96 -1.49 -1.51
N GLU A 107 20.56 -0.81 -0.43
CA GLU A 107 20.11 -1.48 0.79
C GLU A 107 18.62 -1.83 0.74
N ILE A 108 17.92 -1.41 -0.30
CA ILE A 108 16.49 -1.73 -0.46
C ILE A 108 16.27 -2.52 -1.75
N ILE A 109 15.16 -3.25 -1.79
CA ILE A 109 14.69 -3.92 -3.00
C ILE A 109 13.51 -3.12 -3.51
N PHE A 110 13.73 -2.34 -4.56
CA PHE A 110 12.70 -1.48 -5.14
C PHE A 110 12.31 -1.99 -6.53
N ILE A 111 11.03 -2.28 -6.69
CA ILE A 111 10.46 -2.74 -7.96
C ILE A 111 9.47 -1.70 -8.44
N SER A 112 9.64 -1.21 -9.67
CA SER A 112 8.74 -0.24 -10.26
C SER A 112 8.01 -0.88 -11.44
N LEU A 113 6.68 -0.92 -11.34
CA LEU A 113 5.80 -1.49 -12.35
C LEU A 113 4.76 -0.44 -12.74
N GLY A 114 4.33 -0.47 -14.00
CA GLY A 114 3.21 0.36 -14.41
C GLY A 114 1.97 -0.50 -14.57
N ILE A 115 0.93 -0.24 -13.78
CA ILE A 115 -0.38 -0.86 -13.98
C ILE A 115 -1.40 0.24 -14.26
N GLY A 116 -2.09 0.08 -15.33
CA GLY A 116 -3.24 0.85 -15.72
C GLY A 116 -3.17 2.26 -15.90
#